data_f6a39cd0313a1caace1b33f64ff8b147
#
_entry.id   f6a39cd0313a1caace1b33f64ff8b147
#
_cell.length_a   1.000
_cell.length_b   1.000
_cell.length_c   1.000
_cell.angle_alpha   90.00
_cell.angle_beta   90.00
_cell.angle_gamma   90.00
#
_symmetry.space_group_name_H-M   'P 1'
#
loop_
_entity.id
_entity.type
_entity.pdbx_description
1 polymer ?
#
loop_
_entity_poly.entity_id
_entity_poly.type
_entity_poly.pdbx_seq_one_letter_code
_entity_poly.pdbx_strand_id
1 'polypeptide(L)'
;MATTRNKVMWQEGMLMRPHHFQQQQRYNDYLDNQRFRAMNDLSWGFTELTLNNELLAQGKIMIDSASGTLPDGTVFSIPDQDALPDPLHPQHFPDERSRNIYLALPVASDVRNEISDGRRIGRYRLNYADVRDLHSEEGDARTLTLGQLTPRIMSGAEDMSAYITLPLCRISDRHADGSLTLDDDFIPSCQNIQVSKKLRVYLKEVQGAIGGRASDLANRIGSPAQSGIADVAEFMMLQLLNRNQTRFTHRARRSQLHPEDFYLDLAGLLGELMTFTEPSRLPCPLDVYDHHDLTKTFKTLLPEVKRALHTVLSPRAVNLPLHLRDGIWQADIHDTELLQSATFVLAVAANMLVDQIQRQFIQQSKISSPEKIRNMVSVQIPGIPLRALMVAPRQLPYHSGFSYFELDKSGQAWTEMAAAGAVALHVSGSFPDLNMQLWAIRG
;
A
#
# COMPACT_ATOMS: atom_id res chain seq x y z
N MET A 1 -1.38 27.35 41.92
CA MET A 1 -1.95 26.69 40.74
C MET A 1 -2.86 25.60 41.23
N ALA A 2 -4.14 25.64 40.85
CA ALA A 2 -5.04 24.52 41.15
C ALA A 2 -4.54 23.31 40.37
N THR A 3 -4.20 22.22 41.06
CA THR A 3 -3.70 21.01 40.44
C THR A 3 -4.87 20.08 40.19
N THR A 4 -5.56 20.28 39.06
CA THR A 4 -6.66 19.43 38.57
C THR A 4 -6.28 17.95 38.43
N ARG A 5 -4.98 17.64 38.56
CA ARG A 5 -4.41 16.29 38.38
C ARG A 5 -4.14 15.56 39.69
N ASN A 6 -4.47 16.14 40.84
CA ASN A 6 -4.22 15.53 42.14
C ASN A 6 -5.44 14.79 42.66
N LYS A 7 -5.18 13.63 43.27
CA LYS A 7 -6.19 12.78 43.91
C LYS A 7 -6.82 13.47 45.11
N VAL A 8 -8.13 13.30 45.30
CA VAL A 8 -8.82 13.69 46.55
C VAL A 8 -8.35 12.77 47.67
N MET A 9 -7.99 13.37 48.80
CA MET A 9 -7.64 12.61 50.04
C MET A 9 -8.87 12.52 50.94
N TRP A 10 -9.51 11.36 50.91
CA TRP A 10 -10.71 11.10 51.72
C TRP A 10 -10.35 10.85 53.17
N GLN A 11 -11.02 11.55 54.07
CA GLN A 11 -10.79 11.41 55.51
C GLN A 11 -12.15 11.27 56.21
N GLU A 12 -12.14 10.54 57.34
CA GLU A 12 -13.33 10.39 58.18
C GLU A 12 -13.81 11.74 58.72
N GLY A 13 -15.14 11.96 58.72
CA GLY A 13 -15.75 13.23 59.15
C GLY A 13 -15.68 14.38 58.13
N MET A 14 -15.16 14.17 56.93
CA MET A 14 -15.10 15.19 55.87
C MET A 14 -16.50 15.52 55.37
N LEU A 15 -16.87 16.83 55.35
CA LEU A 15 -18.08 17.30 54.70
C LEU A 15 -17.95 17.16 53.20
N MET A 16 -18.77 16.28 52.60
CA MET A 16 -18.80 16.10 51.15
C MET A 16 -19.43 17.28 50.43
N ARG A 17 -18.72 17.75 49.37
CA ARG A 17 -19.17 18.87 48.50
C ARG A 17 -19.00 18.46 47.03
N PRO A 18 -19.73 19.06 46.10
CA PRO A 18 -19.57 18.81 44.66
C PRO A 18 -18.14 18.89 44.17
N HIS A 19 -17.32 19.79 44.73
CA HIS A 19 -15.91 19.96 44.40
C HIS A 19 -15.08 18.67 44.57
N HIS A 20 -15.39 17.83 45.57
CA HIS A 20 -14.68 16.56 45.80
C HIS A 20 -14.96 15.55 44.67
N PHE A 21 -16.23 15.45 44.24
CA PHE A 21 -16.62 14.57 43.15
C PHE A 21 -16.06 15.04 41.83
N GLN A 22 -16.15 16.35 41.54
CA GLN A 22 -15.59 16.96 40.32
C GLN A 22 -14.07 16.76 40.29
N GLN A 23 -13.35 16.97 41.38
CA GLN A 23 -11.90 16.75 41.43
C GLN A 23 -11.53 15.28 41.30
N GLN A 24 -12.29 14.36 41.91
CA GLN A 24 -12.07 12.93 41.75
C GLN A 24 -12.27 12.50 40.28
N GLN A 25 -13.32 13.02 39.63
CA GLN A 25 -13.57 12.77 38.21
C GLN A 25 -12.41 13.27 37.35
N ARG A 26 -11.98 14.51 37.50
CA ARG A 26 -10.82 15.09 36.78
C ARG A 26 -9.54 14.29 36.98
N TYR A 27 -9.30 13.78 38.18
CA TYR A 27 -8.15 12.93 38.45
C TYR A 27 -8.27 11.60 37.71
N ASN A 28 -9.44 10.98 37.69
CA ASN A 28 -9.67 9.72 36.98
C ASN A 28 -9.49 9.91 35.46
N ASP A 29 -10.11 10.95 34.87
CA ASP A 29 -10.00 11.28 33.45
C ASP A 29 -8.53 11.52 33.07
N TYR A 30 -7.78 12.25 33.90
CA TYR A 30 -6.35 12.46 33.71
C TYR A 30 -5.56 11.15 33.74
N LEU A 31 -5.82 10.31 34.75
CA LEU A 31 -5.10 9.04 34.95
C LEU A 31 -5.33 8.08 33.78
N ASP A 32 -6.59 7.96 33.34
CA ASP A 32 -6.97 7.08 32.24
C ASP A 32 -6.35 7.57 30.93
N ASN A 33 -6.44 8.88 30.66
CA ASN A 33 -5.80 9.47 29.49
C ASN A 33 -4.27 9.25 29.46
N GLN A 34 -3.58 9.40 30.61
CA GLN A 34 -2.13 9.14 30.68
C GLN A 34 -1.80 7.66 30.44
N ARG A 35 -2.62 6.74 30.94
CA ARG A 35 -2.45 5.30 30.70
C ARG A 35 -2.63 4.95 29.22
N PHE A 36 -3.68 5.46 28.60
CA PHE A 36 -3.91 5.23 27.16
C PHE A 36 -2.79 5.80 26.30
N ARG A 37 -2.34 7.03 26.58
CA ARG A 37 -1.20 7.65 25.86
C ARG A 37 0.12 6.90 26.05
N ALA A 38 0.33 6.30 27.21
CA ALA A 38 1.52 5.48 27.44
C ALA A 38 1.51 4.17 26.65
N MET A 39 0.33 3.67 26.27
CA MET A 39 0.16 2.47 25.44
C MET A 39 0.24 2.81 23.95
N ASN A 40 -0.40 3.89 23.55
CA ASN A 40 -0.43 4.41 22.18
C ASN A 40 -0.84 5.90 22.21
N ASP A 41 0.09 6.79 21.86
CA ASP A 41 -0.13 8.25 21.84
C ASP A 41 -1.00 8.71 20.65
N LEU A 42 -1.29 7.82 19.70
CA LEU A 42 -2.14 8.05 18.54
C LEU A 42 -3.58 7.53 18.72
N SER A 43 -3.99 7.20 19.96
CA SER A 43 -5.33 6.69 20.30
C SER A 43 -6.40 7.78 20.29
N TRP A 44 -6.45 8.62 19.27
CA TRP A 44 -7.42 9.69 19.08
C TRP A 44 -7.82 9.81 17.60
N GLY A 45 -8.93 10.50 17.33
CA GLY A 45 -9.51 10.63 16.00
C GLY A 45 -10.89 9.96 15.90
N PHE A 46 -11.47 9.99 14.73
CA PHE A 46 -12.77 9.38 14.47
C PHE A 46 -12.67 7.84 14.46
N THR A 47 -13.61 7.17 15.11
CA THR A 47 -13.89 5.74 14.95
C THR A 47 -15.02 5.51 13.96
N GLU A 48 -15.96 6.48 13.86
CA GLU A 48 -17.05 6.51 12.90
C GLU A 48 -17.29 7.96 12.47
N LEU A 49 -17.66 8.19 11.20
CA LEU A 49 -17.99 9.49 10.66
C LEU A 49 -18.91 9.35 9.45
N THR A 50 -20.07 10.00 9.52
CA THR A 50 -21.02 10.12 8.41
C THR A 50 -21.43 11.58 8.27
N LEU A 51 -21.21 12.16 7.09
CA LEU A 51 -21.64 13.50 6.72
C LEU A 51 -22.95 13.46 5.96
N ASN A 52 -23.79 14.47 6.14
CA ASN A 52 -25.07 14.59 5.47
C ASN A 52 -24.90 15.08 4.02
N ASN A 53 -25.07 14.17 3.06
CA ASN A 53 -24.92 14.48 1.64
C ASN A 53 -26.04 15.39 1.08
N GLU A 54 -27.23 15.32 1.65
CA GLU A 54 -28.35 16.17 1.20
C GLU A 54 -28.11 17.63 1.55
N LEU A 55 -27.54 17.89 2.73
CA LEU A 55 -27.18 19.24 3.14
C LEU A 55 -25.95 19.78 2.41
N LEU A 56 -25.02 18.93 1.99
CA LEU A 56 -23.93 19.34 1.10
C LEU A 56 -24.46 19.89 -0.23
N ALA A 57 -25.49 19.27 -0.81
CA ALA A 57 -26.16 19.77 -2.00
C ALA A 57 -26.85 21.13 -1.77
N GLN A 58 -27.18 21.48 -0.51
CA GLN A 58 -27.74 22.77 -0.11
C GLN A 58 -26.68 23.79 0.35
N GLY A 59 -25.40 23.47 0.20
CA GLY A 59 -24.31 24.36 0.61
C GLY A 59 -24.04 24.38 2.12
N LYS A 60 -24.40 23.32 2.84
CA LYS A 60 -24.22 23.19 4.29
C LYS A 60 -23.43 21.95 4.63
N ILE A 61 -22.58 22.03 5.65
CA ILE A 61 -21.87 20.89 6.21
C ILE A 61 -22.52 20.50 7.52
N MET A 62 -22.93 19.25 7.63
CA MET A 62 -23.53 18.67 8.83
C MET A 62 -23.05 17.24 9.02
N ILE A 63 -22.93 16.84 10.28
CA ILE A 63 -22.64 15.48 10.69
C ILE A 63 -23.97 14.77 10.97
N ASP A 64 -24.19 13.59 10.38
CA ASP A 64 -25.31 12.72 10.75
C ASP A 64 -24.94 11.86 11.96
N SER A 65 -23.75 11.26 11.94
CA SER A 65 -23.18 10.52 13.07
C SER A 65 -21.66 10.63 13.11
N ALA A 66 -21.11 10.71 14.31
CA ALA A 66 -19.67 10.65 14.52
C ALA A 66 -19.35 10.12 15.93
N SER A 67 -18.37 9.27 16.03
CA SER A 67 -17.82 8.83 17.30
C SER A 67 -16.31 8.82 17.27
N GLY A 68 -15.67 8.93 18.43
CA GLY A 68 -14.22 8.92 18.52
C GLY A 68 -13.68 9.49 19.82
N THR A 69 -12.40 9.83 19.78
CA THR A 69 -11.68 10.45 20.89
C THR A 69 -10.98 11.70 20.42
N LEU A 70 -11.13 12.80 21.12
CA LEU A 70 -10.40 14.04 20.85
C LEU A 70 -8.94 13.95 21.30
N PRO A 71 -8.02 14.79 20.79
CA PRO A 71 -6.61 14.80 21.20
C PRO A 71 -6.36 14.98 22.69
N ASP A 72 -7.32 15.54 23.46
CA ASP A 72 -7.24 15.67 24.92
C ASP A 72 -7.73 14.43 25.69
N GLY A 73 -8.16 13.38 24.97
CA GLY A 73 -8.67 12.12 25.53
C GLY A 73 -10.19 12.13 25.77
N THR A 74 -10.90 13.18 25.40
CA THR A 74 -12.36 13.23 25.54
C THR A 74 -13.02 12.32 24.52
N VAL A 75 -13.77 11.35 24.99
CA VAL A 75 -14.61 10.47 24.16
C VAL A 75 -15.90 11.20 23.79
N PHE A 76 -16.35 11.08 22.56
CA PHE A 76 -17.60 11.64 22.07
C PHE A 76 -18.38 10.64 21.21
N SER A 77 -19.71 10.78 21.24
CA SER A 77 -20.65 10.00 20.42
C SER A 77 -21.85 10.85 20.03
N ILE A 78 -21.89 11.25 18.78
CA ILE A 78 -22.90 12.14 18.19
C ILE A 78 -23.78 11.31 17.25
N PRO A 79 -25.10 11.36 17.33
CA PRO A 79 -25.93 12.12 18.29
C PRO A 79 -26.29 11.33 19.56
N ASP A 80 -25.78 10.11 19.75
CA ASP A 80 -26.28 9.16 20.77
C ASP A 80 -26.14 9.69 22.20
N GLN A 81 -24.99 10.28 22.54
CA GLN A 81 -24.69 10.79 23.88
C GLN A 81 -24.55 12.32 23.88
N ASP A 82 -24.01 12.86 22.79
CA ASP A 82 -23.63 14.25 22.70
C ASP A 82 -24.51 15.03 21.72
N ALA A 83 -24.48 16.36 21.87
CA ALA A 83 -25.30 17.22 21.03
C ALA A 83 -24.87 17.17 19.56
N LEU A 84 -25.86 17.09 18.68
CA LEU A 84 -25.61 17.29 17.25
C LEU A 84 -25.15 18.75 17.04
N PRO A 85 -23.99 18.97 16.37
CA PRO A 85 -23.54 20.33 16.09
C PRO A 85 -24.42 21.02 15.05
N ASP A 86 -24.55 22.34 15.16
CA ASP A 86 -25.26 23.14 14.17
C ASP A 86 -24.57 23.05 12.80
N PRO A 87 -25.33 23.00 11.68
CA PRO A 87 -24.78 22.99 10.35
C PRO A 87 -23.93 24.23 10.07
N LEU A 88 -22.72 24.02 9.50
CA LEU A 88 -21.88 25.12 9.02
C LEU A 88 -22.31 25.55 7.61
N HIS A 89 -22.45 26.87 7.40
CA HIS A 89 -22.73 27.49 6.11
C HIS A 89 -21.51 28.27 5.60
N PRO A 90 -20.55 27.66 4.93
CA PRO A 90 -19.39 28.38 4.43
C PRO A 90 -19.77 29.20 3.20
N GLN A 91 -19.82 30.52 3.35
CA GLN A 91 -20.24 31.43 2.27
C GLN A 91 -19.05 31.88 1.39
N HIS A 92 -17.85 31.93 1.95
CA HIS A 92 -16.67 32.46 1.29
C HIS A 92 -15.40 31.71 1.74
N PHE A 93 -14.47 31.51 0.80
CA PHE A 93 -13.18 30.85 1.05
C PHE A 93 -12.05 31.82 0.69
N PRO A 94 -11.62 32.69 1.62
CA PRO A 94 -10.58 33.68 1.37
C PRO A 94 -9.20 33.04 1.11
N ASP A 95 -8.96 31.86 1.65
CA ASP A 95 -7.70 31.14 1.53
C ASP A 95 -7.92 29.61 1.57
N GLU A 96 -6.84 28.83 1.40
CA GLU A 96 -6.91 27.36 1.47
C GLU A 96 -7.29 26.86 2.88
N ARG A 97 -6.94 27.61 3.94
CA ARG A 97 -7.26 27.20 5.31
C ARG A 97 -8.76 27.19 5.55
N SER A 98 -9.48 28.15 4.97
CA SER A 98 -10.94 28.27 5.09
C SER A 98 -11.68 27.07 4.49
N ARG A 99 -11.04 26.31 3.61
CA ARG A 99 -11.58 25.10 3.01
C ARG A 99 -11.49 23.87 3.92
N ASN A 100 -10.58 23.89 4.92
CA ASN A 100 -10.47 22.83 5.90
C ASN A 100 -11.52 23.02 6.99
N ILE A 101 -12.29 21.99 7.23
CA ILE A 101 -13.39 21.98 8.20
C ILE A 101 -13.03 21.06 9.35
N TYR A 102 -13.39 21.46 10.55
CA TYR A 102 -13.03 20.79 11.79
C TYR A 102 -14.24 20.53 12.65
N LEU A 103 -14.25 19.41 13.35
CA LEU A 103 -15.04 19.21 14.55
C LEU A 103 -14.28 19.83 15.71
N ALA A 104 -14.87 20.74 16.44
CA ALA A 104 -14.23 21.51 17.49
C ALA A 104 -15.03 21.42 18.80
N LEU A 105 -14.34 21.25 19.92
CA LEU A 105 -14.91 21.25 21.26
C LEU A 105 -14.16 22.27 22.12
N PRO A 106 -14.83 23.12 22.93
CA PRO A 106 -14.15 24.04 23.83
C PRO A 106 -13.16 23.31 24.75
N VAL A 107 -11.98 23.88 24.94
CA VAL A 107 -10.94 23.33 25.86
C VAL A 107 -11.48 23.29 27.29
N ALA A 108 -11.22 22.19 28.02
CA ALA A 108 -11.51 22.12 29.45
C ALA A 108 -10.73 23.22 30.19
N SER A 109 -11.39 23.90 31.14
CA SER A 109 -10.83 25.05 31.81
C SER A 109 -10.97 24.93 33.33
N ASP A 110 -9.91 25.26 34.06
CA ASP A 110 -9.92 25.35 35.53
C ASP A 110 -10.50 26.65 36.05
N VAL A 111 -10.68 27.62 35.16
CA VAL A 111 -11.02 29.01 35.53
C VAL A 111 -12.41 29.41 35.02
N ARG A 112 -12.88 28.78 33.95
CA ARG A 112 -14.16 29.13 33.29
C ARG A 112 -15.23 28.11 33.64
N ASN A 113 -16.49 28.57 33.74
CA ASN A 113 -17.61 27.65 33.82
C ASN A 113 -17.69 26.82 32.52
N GLU A 114 -17.74 25.51 32.65
CA GLU A 114 -17.82 24.57 31.53
C GLU A 114 -19.24 24.45 30.96
N ILE A 115 -20.25 25.00 31.64
CA ILE A 115 -21.65 24.92 31.22
C ILE A 115 -22.00 26.11 30.31
N SER A 116 -22.60 25.81 29.17
CA SER A 116 -23.17 26.79 28.24
C SER A 116 -24.40 27.43 28.87
N ASP A 117 -24.50 28.78 28.85
CA ASP A 117 -25.58 29.55 29.44
C ASP A 117 -26.38 30.42 28.42
N GLY A 118 -26.26 30.09 27.12
CA GLY A 118 -26.88 30.85 26.02
C GLY A 118 -26.13 32.14 25.64
N ARG A 119 -25.29 32.69 26.52
CA ARG A 119 -24.40 33.85 26.27
C ARG A 119 -22.95 33.42 26.05
N ARG A 120 -22.57 32.30 26.65
CA ARG A 120 -21.21 31.74 26.56
C ARG A 120 -21.30 30.33 26.06
N ILE A 121 -20.42 30.03 25.13
CA ILE A 121 -20.22 28.66 24.63
C ILE A 121 -19.32 27.95 25.66
N GLY A 122 -19.93 27.04 26.42
CA GLY A 122 -19.22 26.12 27.32
C GLY A 122 -18.91 24.80 26.63
N ARG A 123 -18.25 23.92 27.38
CA ARG A 123 -17.95 22.57 26.94
C ARG A 123 -19.16 21.65 26.97
N TYR A 124 -20.10 21.92 27.91
CA TYR A 124 -21.30 21.13 28.16
C TYR A 124 -22.55 21.98 28.07
N ARG A 125 -23.63 21.39 27.60
CA ARG A 125 -24.99 21.86 27.84
C ARG A 125 -25.67 20.96 28.88
N LEU A 126 -26.61 21.53 29.65
CA LEU A 126 -27.41 20.76 30.59
C LEU A 126 -28.47 19.97 29.85
N ASN A 127 -28.57 18.70 30.20
CA ASN A 127 -29.64 17.80 29.79
C ASN A 127 -30.28 17.19 31.05
N TYR A 128 -31.58 17.01 31.04
CA TYR A 128 -32.34 16.45 32.17
C TYR A 128 -32.83 15.07 31.75
N ALA A 129 -32.44 14.06 32.52
CA ALA A 129 -32.81 12.68 32.24
C ALA A 129 -33.28 11.98 33.52
N ASP A 130 -34.31 11.18 33.40
CA ASP A 130 -34.81 10.34 34.49
C ASP A 130 -33.95 9.08 34.59
N VAL A 131 -33.19 9.00 35.68
CA VAL A 131 -32.29 7.88 35.94
C VAL A 131 -32.88 7.00 37.02
N ARG A 132 -33.06 5.72 36.72
CA ARG A 132 -33.62 4.72 37.63
C ARG A 132 -32.54 4.16 38.56
N ASP A 133 -32.90 3.94 39.85
CA ASP A 133 -32.08 3.15 40.74
C ASP A 133 -32.14 1.65 40.33
N LEU A 134 -31.05 1.12 39.82
CA LEU A 134 -30.96 -0.27 39.37
C LEU A 134 -30.71 -1.26 40.49
N HIS A 135 -30.44 -0.77 41.74
CA HIS A 135 -30.16 -1.56 42.93
C HIS A 135 -31.29 -1.57 43.94
N SER A 136 -32.40 -0.87 43.63
CA SER A 136 -33.63 -0.88 44.43
C SER A 136 -34.70 -1.72 43.75
N GLU A 137 -35.42 -2.55 44.51
CA GLU A 137 -36.53 -3.40 44.01
C GLU A 137 -37.69 -2.49 43.45
N GLU A 138 -37.95 -1.38 44.10
CA GLU A 138 -38.99 -0.40 43.68
C GLU A 138 -38.54 0.43 42.46
N GLY A 139 -37.19 0.58 42.27
CA GLY A 139 -36.57 1.17 41.10
C GLY A 139 -37.01 2.62 40.81
N ASP A 140 -37.09 3.45 41.85
CA ASP A 140 -37.43 4.87 41.72
C ASP A 140 -36.56 5.57 40.67
N ALA A 141 -37.22 6.27 39.75
CA ALA A 141 -36.54 7.15 38.82
C ALA A 141 -36.40 8.56 39.39
N ARG A 142 -35.24 9.17 39.23
CA ARG A 142 -35.00 10.57 39.61
C ARG A 142 -34.45 11.37 38.45
N THR A 143 -34.96 12.54 38.26
CA THR A 143 -34.44 13.47 37.25
C THR A 143 -33.07 13.97 37.69
N LEU A 144 -32.03 13.60 36.92
CA LEU A 144 -30.68 14.10 37.11
C LEU A 144 -30.34 15.11 36.03
N THR A 145 -29.50 16.09 36.42
CA THR A 145 -28.91 17.04 35.48
C THR A 145 -27.61 16.43 34.96
N LEU A 146 -27.60 16.14 33.67
CA LEU A 146 -26.47 15.55 32.97
C LEU A 146 -25.80 16.59 32.05
N GLY A 147 -24.53 16.44 31.78
CA GLY A 147 -23.79 17.25 30.83
C GLY A 147 -23.68 16.53 29.48
N GLN A 148 -24.10 17.18 28.41
CA GLN A 148 -23.84 16.75 27.04
C GLN A 148 -22.74 17.63 26.43
N LEU A 149 -21.73 17.06 25.76
CA LEU A 149 -20.75 17.84 25.03
C LEU A 149 -21.42 18.71 23.95
N THR A 150 -20.83 19.87 23.69
CA THR A 150 -21.35 20.85 22.70
C THR A 150 -20.32 21.01 21.56
N PRO A 151 -20.12 19.97 20.74
CA PRO A 151 -19.23 20.06 19.60
C PRO A 151 -19.77 21.07 18.58
N ARG A 152 -18.87 21.66 17.80
CA ARG A 152 -19.17 22.61 16.73
C ARG A 152 -18.44 22.22 15.46
N ILE A 153 -19.03 22.57 14.32
CA ILE A 153 -18.34 22.51 13.03
C ILE A 153 -17.77 23.90 12.76
N MET A 154 -16.44 23.99 12.56
CA MET A 154 -15.73 25.25 12.36
C MET A 154 -14.89 25.21 11.10
N SER A 155 -14.79 26.37 10.41
CA SER A 155 -13.85 26.55 9.29
C SER A 155 -12.45 26.88 9.82
N GLY A 156 -11.41 26.47 9.11
CA GLY A 156 -10.02 26.79 9.43
C GLY A 156 -9.67 28.29 9.37
N ALA A 157 -10.58 29.15 8.89
CA ALA A 157 -10.45 30.60 8.96
C ALA A 157 -10.84 31.18 10.34
N GLU A 158 -11.56 30.41 11.17
CA GLU A 158 -12.02 30.85 12.50
C GLU A 158 -10.89 30.70 13.54
N ASP A 159 -10.96 31.48 14.61
CA ASP A 159 -10.03 31.35 15.74
C ASP A 159 -10.39 30.09 16.56
N MET A 160 -9.55 29.09 16.44
CA MET A 160 -9.68 27.81 17.15
C MET A 160 -8.79 27.71 18.39
N SER A 161 -8.14 28.79 18.84
CA SER A 161 -7.22 28.77 19.98
C SER A 161 -7.85 28.30 21.31
N ALA A 162 -9.16 28.44 21.44
CA ALA A 162 -9.94 28.00 22.61
C ALA A 162 -10.61 26.62 22.41
N TYR A 163 -10.25 25.88 21.36
CA TYR A 163 -10.87 24.61 21.01
C TYR A 163 -9.85 23.49 20.83
N ILE A 164 -10.27 22.29 21.16
CA ILE A 164 -9.65 21.04 20.69
C ILE A 164 -10.34 20.67 19.39
N THR A 165 -9.57 20.35 18.35
CA THR A 165 -10.11 20.15 17.01
C THR A 165 -9.71 18.81 16.41
N LEU A 166 -10.63 18.24 15.60
CA LEU A 166 -10.37 17.13 14.69
C LEU A 166 -10.62 17.58 13.25
N PRO A 167 -9.69 17.37 12.32
CA PRO A 167 -9.94 17.59 10.89
C PRO A 167 -11.09 16.70 10.42
N LEU A 168 -12.17 17.32 9.91
CA LEU A 168 -13.41 16.65 9.54
C LEU A 168 -13.48 16.33 8.04
N CYS A 169 -13.36 17.38 7.22
CA CYS A 169 -13.38 17.30 5.76
C CYS A 169 -12.69 18.53 5.15
N ARG A 170 -12.45 18.48 3.84
CA ARG A 170 -11.97 19.62 3.07
C ARG A 170 -12.92 19.88 1.89
N ILE A 171 -13.24 21.15 1.65
CA ILE A 171 -14.07 21.57 0.52
C ILE A 171 -13.17 21.74 -0.69
N SER A 172 -13.45 21.02 -1.78
CA SER A 172 -12.77 21.21 -3.05
C SER A 172 -13.34 22.36 -3.84
N ASP A 173 -14.69 22.44 -3.93
CA ASP A 173 -15.35 23.48 -4.71
C ASP A 173 -16.74 23.85 -4.14
N ARG A 174 -17.19 25.07 -4.50
CA ARG A 174 -18.55 25.53 -4.30
C ARG A 174 -19.13 25.94 -5.64
N HIS A 175 -20.18 25.28 -6.04
CA HIS A 175 -20.83 25.48 -7.32
C HIS A 175 -21.70 26.75 -7.34
N ALA A 176 -22.08 27.19 -8.54
CA ALA A 176 -22.91 28.38 -8.72
C ALA A 176 -24.33 28.24 -8.13
N ASP A 177 -24.83 27.03 -7.99
CA ASP A 177 -26.10 26.71 -7.31
C ASP A 177 -25.97 26.69 -5.78
N GLY A 178 -24.76 26.91 -5.25
CA GLY A 178 -24.45 26.93 -3.84
C GLY A 178 -24.08 25.58 -3.25
N SER A 179 -24.18 24.49 -3.99
CA SER A 179 -23.78 23.15 -3.54
C SER A 179 -22.26 23.06 -3.28
N LEU A 180 -21.87 22.18 -2.37
CA LEU A 180 -20.48 21.94 -1.98
C LEU A 180 -20.01 20.59 -2.45
N THR A 181 -18.80 20.55 -3.02
CA THR A 181 -18.08 19.30 -3.28
C THR A 181 -16.93 19.16 -2.30
N LEU A 182 -16.84 18.00 -1.67
CA LEU A 182 -15.74 17.67 -0.79
C LEU A 182 -14.55 17.12 -1.59
N ASP A 183 -13.37 17.29 -1.02
CA ASP A 183 -12.15 16.71 -1.56
C ASP A 183 -12.09 15.21 -1.26
N ASP A 184 -12.22 14.38 -2.29
CA ASP A 184 -12.14 12.92 -2.18
C ASP A 184 -10.75 12.40 -1.73
N ASP A 185 -9.72 13.25 -1.84
CA ASP A 185 -8.37 12.93 -1.39
C ASP A 185 -8.12 13.22 0.08
N PHE A 186 -9.03 13.94 0.73
CA PHE A 186 -8.91 14.27 2.13
C PHE A 186 -9.12 13.03 3.01
N ILE A 187 -8.24 12.87 4.01
CA ILE A 187 -8.31 11.79 5.00
C ILE A 187 -8.42 12.43 6.38
N PRO A 188 -9.56 12.29 7.07
CA PRO A 188 -9.72 12.79 8.43
C PRO A 188 -8.83 12.04 9.42
N SER A 189 -8.38 12.69 10.50
CA SER A 189 -7.69 11.99 11.60
C SER A 189 -8.63 10.96 12.21
N CYS A 190 -8.25 9.69 12.14
CA CYS A 190 -9.12 8.58 12.54
C CYS A 190 -8.32 7.46 13.22
N GLN A 191 -8.99 6.72 14.09
CA GLN A 191 -8.46 5.52 14.73
C GLN A 191 -8.71 4.25 13.90
N ASN A 192 -9.53 4.37 12.85
CA ASN A 192 -9.92 3.26 11.99
C ASN A 192 -9.97 3.72 10.54
N ILE A 193 -9.21 3.06 9.66
CA ILE A 193 -9.22 3.37 8.22
C ILE A 193 -10.61 3.22 7.58
N GLN A 194 -11.54 2.51 8.24
CA GLN A 194 -12.92 2.38 7.76
C GLN A 194 -13.67 3.71 7.72
N VAL A 195 -13.22 4.72 8.43
CA VAL A 195 -13.76 6.09 8.37
C VAL A 195 -13.47 6.74 7.01
N SER A 196 -12.30 6.50 6.43
CA SER A 196 -11.91 7.08 5.14
C SER A 196 -12.27 6.18 3.97
N LYS A 197 -13.14 6.66 3.06
CA LYS A 197 -13.46 6.00 1.79
C LYS A 197 -12.19 5.71 0.98
N LYS A 198 -11.26 6.68 0.92
CA LYS A 198 -9.99 6.56 0.19
C LYS A 198 -9.14 5.41 0.73
N LEU A 199 -8.91 5.33 2.03
CA LEU A 199 -8.08 4.27 2.62
C LEU A 199 -8.72 2.88 2.48
N ARG A 200 -10.06 2.79 2.61
CA ARG A 200 -10.80 1.53 2.39
C ARG A 200 -10.65 1.01 0.96
N VAL A 201 -10.84 1.89 -0.02
CA VAL A 201 -10.71 1.53 -1.44
C VAL A 201 -9.28 1.10 -1.71
N TYR A 202 -8.31 1.85 -1.20
CA TYR A 202 -6.91 1.58 -1.42
C TYR A 202 -6.45 0.24 -0.82
N LEU A 203 -6.91 -0.10 0.39
CA LEU A 203 -6.63 -1.42 0.98
C LEU A 203 -7.09 -2.57 0.06
N LYS A 204 -8.29 -2.44 -0.54
CA LYS A 204 -8.81 -3.43 -1.49
C LYS A 204 -8.01 -3.48 -2.78
N GLU A 205 -7.62 -2.32 -3.32
CA GLU A 205 -6.78 -2.24 -4.53
C GLU A 205 -5.42 -2.91 -4.32
N VAL A 206 -4.73 -2.60 -3.22
CA VAL A 206 -3.43 -3.20 -2.88
C VAL A 206 -3.56 -4.71 -2.70
N GLN A 207 -4.57 -5.17 -1.96
CA GLN A 207 -4.84 -6.60 -1.77
C GLN A 207 -5.06 -7.31 -3.12
N GLY A 208 -5.89 -6.73 -4.00
CA GLY A 208 -6.15 -7.27 -5.34
C GLY A 208 -4.90 -7.30 -6.22
N ALA A 209 -4.13 -6.22 -6.23
CA ALA A 209 -2.89 -6.11 -7.00
C ALA A 209 -1.82 -7.13 -6.56
N ILE A 210 -1.65 -7.31 -5.25
CA ILE A 210 -0.72 -8.34 -4.70
C ILE A 210 -1.18 -9.72 -5.14
N GLY A 211 -2.47 -10.06 -4.99
CA GLY A 211 -3.01 -11.38 -5.35
C GLY A 211 -2.90 -11.69 -6.84
N GLY A 212 -3.26 -10.73 -7.69
CA GLY A 212 -3.12 -10.87 -9.15
C GLY A 212 -1.66 -11.11 -9.54
N ARG A 213 -0.75 -10.26 -9.06
CA ARG A 213 0.68 -10.38 -9.37
C ARG A 213 1.30 -11.68 -8.85
N ALA A 214 0.91 -12.14 -7.64
CA ALA A 214 1.38 -13.42 -7.10
C ALA A 214 0.93 -14.59 -7.98
N SER A 215 -0.34 -14.57 -8.45
CA SER A 215 -0.88 -15.61 -9.34
C SER A 215 -0.18 -15.62 -10.69
N ASP A 216 0.03 -14.46 -11.31
CA ASP A 216 0.72 -14.36 -12.60
C ASP A 216 2.16 -14.87 -12.51
N LEU A 217 2.86 -14.51 -11.43
CA LEU A 217 4.22 -14.93 -11.20
C LEU A 217 4.32 -16.43 -10.91
N ALA A 218 3.42 -16.98 -10.09
CA ALA A 218 3.35 -18.40 -9.80
C ALA A 218 3.10 -19.23 -11.07
N ASN A 219 2.23 -18.76 -11.96
CA ASN A 219 1.95 -19.42 -13.25
C ASN A 219 3.17 -19.40 -14.17
N ARG A 220 3.97 -18.33 -14.17
CA ARG A 220 5.22 -18.26 -14.97
C ARG A 220 6.31 -19.16 -14.43
N ILE A 221 6.48 -19.22 -13.11
CA ILE A 221 7.49 -20.05 -12.46
C ILE A 221 7.21 -21.54 -12.67
N GLY A 222 5.92 -21.91 -12.83
CA GLY A 222 5.51 -23.30 -13.02
C GLY A 222 5.56 -24.14 -11.73
N SER A 223 5.40 -25.46 -11.90
CA SER A 223 5.44 -26.39 -10.76
C SER A 223 6.87 -26.62 -10.25
N PRO A 224 7.08 -26.70 -8.93
CA PRO A 224 8.40 -27.00 -8.35
C PRO A 224 9.04 -28.32 -8.84
N ALA A 225 8.23 -29.21 -9.41
CA ALA A 225 8.67 -30.49 -9.96
C ALA A 225 9.13 -30.42 -11.45
N GLN A 226 8.86 -29.32 -12.14
CA GLN A 226 9.33 -29.11 -13.50
C GLN A 226 10.70 -28.42 -13.45
N SER A 227 11.71 -29.10 -13.97
CA SER A 227 13.10 -28.67 -14.00
C SER A 227 13.35 -27.51 -14.98
N GLY A 228 12.91 -26.32 -14.61
CA GLY A 228 13.34 -25.07 -15.19
C GLY A 228 13.60 -24.13 -14.02
N ILE A 229 14.85 -23.73 -13.83
CA ILE A 229 15.17 -22.83 -12.70
C ILE A 229 14.57 -21.47 -13.05
N ALA A 230 13.46 -21.11 -12.39
CA ALA A 230 13.00 -19.73 -12.37
C ALA A 230 14.13 -18.82 -11.83
N ASP A 231 14.19 -17.61 -12.35
CA ASP A 231 15.13 -16.61 -11.83
C ASP A 231 14.93 -16.47 -10.32
N VAL A 232 16.03 -16.54 -9.55
CA VAL A 232 16.02 -16.38 -8.09
C VAL A 232 15.26 -15.11 -7.68
N ALA A 233 15.37 -14.06 -8.49
CA ALA A 233 14.63 -12.80 -8.26
C ALA A 233 13.12 -13.00 -8.37
N GLU A 234 12.63 -13.84 -9.29
CA GLU A 234 11.20 -14.16 -9.41
C GLU A 234 10.68 -14.95 -8.20
N PHE A 235 11.46 -15.92 -7.70
CA PHE A 235 11.11 -16.63 -6.46
C PHE A 235 11.09 -15.73 -5.24
N MET A 236 12.08 -14.85 -5.09
CA MET A 236 12.11 -13.88 -3.99
C MET A 236 10.94 -12.90 -4.08
N MET A 237 10.58 -12.45 -5.28
CA MET A 237 9.40 -11.60 -5.49
C MET A 237 8.11 -12.36 -5.14
N LEU A 238 7.98 -13.62 -5.57
CA LEU A 238 6.81 -14.44 -5.22
C LEU A 238 6.71 -14.66 -3.71
N GLN A 239 7.82 -14.92 -3.03
CA GLN A 239 7.88 -15.05 -1.57
C GLN A 239 7.41 -13.76 -0.88
N LEU A 240 7.86 -12.58 -1.35
CA LEU A 240 7.45 -11.28 -0.87
C LEU A 240 5.94 -11.08 -1.05
N LEU A 241 5.42 -11.35 -2.26
CA LEU A 241 4.01 -11.20 -2.57
C LEU A 241 3.14 -12.14 -1.72
N ASN A 242 3.49 -13.41 -1.57
CA ASN A 242 2.76 -14.39 -0.77
C ASN A 242 2.71 -13.99 0.71
N ARG A 243 3.82 -13.51 1.29
CA ARG A 243 3.86 -13.00 2.66
C ARG A 243 2.91 -11.82 2.83
N ASN A 244 2.97 -10.85 1.93
CA ASN A 244 2.13 -9.66 1.99
C ASN A 244 0.66 -9.97 1.66
N GLN A 245 0.36 -10.91 0.77
CA GLN A 245 -0.99 -11.34 0.47
C GLN A 245 -1.74 -11.84 1.71
N THR A 246 -1.09 -12.70 2.50
CA THR A 246 -1.70 -13.20 3.75
C THR A 246 -1.91 -12.07 4.77
N ARG A 247 -0.96 -11.15 4.88
CA ARG A 247 -1.04 -9.99 5.77
C ARG A 247 -2.18 -9.06 5.38
N PHE A 248 -2.24 -8.60 4.14
CA PHE A 248 -3.28 -7.68 3.65
C PHE A 248 -4.66 -8.34 3.62
N THR A 249 -4.76 -9.65 3.36
CA THR A 249 -6.01 -10.41 3.47
C THR A 249 -6.54 -10.42 4.91
N HIS A 250 -5.66 -10.60 5.90
CA HIS A 250 -6.05 -10.50 7.31
C HIS A 250 -6.48 -9.07 7.66
N ARG A 251 -5.71 -8.05 7.27
CA ARG A 251 -6.03 -6.63 7.54
C ARG A 251 -7.38 -6.22 6.94
N ALA A 252 -7.69 -6.68 5.73
CA ALA A 252 -8.96 -6.37 5.06
C ALA A 252 -10.20 -6.99 5.75
N ARG A 253 -10.00 -8.04 6.56
CA ARG A 253 -11.08 -8.70 7.32
C ARG A 253 -11.28 -8.13 8.72
N ARG A 254 -10.36 -7.30 9.20
CA ARG A 254 -10.51 -6.69 10.52
C ARG A 254 -11.54 -5.58 10.49
N SER A 255 -12.39 -5.51 11.53
CA SER A 255 -13.33 -4.40 11.73
C SER A 255 -12.64 -3.09 12.10
N GLN A 256 -11.46 -3.18 12.69
CA GLN A 256 -10.65 -2.03 13.09
C GLN A 256 -9.21 -2.21 12.61
N LEU A 257 -8.71 -1.20 11.91
CA LEU A 257 -7.32 -1.09 11.48
C LEU A 257 -6.88 0.36 11.64
N HIS A 258 -5.89 0.59 12.51
CA HIS A 258 -5.35 1.92 12.73
C HIS A 258 -4.59 2.42 11.49
N PRO A 259 -4.69 3.71 11.12
CA PRO A 259 -3.98 4.26 9.95
C PRO A 259 -2.45 4.09 10.02
N GLU A 260 -1.85 4.16 11.22
CA GLU A 260 -0.42 3.92 11.40
C GLU A 260 -0.03 2.49 11.06
N ASP A 261 -0.79 1.49 11.54
CA ASP A 261 -0.56 0.09 11.17
C ASP A 261 -0.62 -0.10 9.66
N PHE A 262 -1.59 0.55 9.02
CA PHE A 262 -1.74 0.49 7.57
C PHE A 262 -0.59 1.19 6.84
N TYR A 263 -0.14 2.34 7.35
CA TYR A 263 1.03 3.04 6.84
C TYR A 263 2.29 2.18 6.92
N LEU A 264 2.56 1.56 8.08
CA LEU A 264 3.71 0.69 8.28
C LEU A 264 3.68 -0.55 7.37
N ASP A 265 2.50 -1.15 7.17
CA ASP A 265 2.33 -2.28 6.26
C ASP A 265 2.63 -1.88 4.80
N LEU A 266 2.17 -0.70 4.36
CA LEU A 266 2.42 -0.17 3.02
C LEU A 266 3.89 0.25 2.83
N ALA A 267 4.48 0.93 3.80
CA ALA A 267 5.87 1.36 3.76
C ALA A 267 6.82 0.15 3.71
N GLY A 268 6.53 -0.87 4.52
CA GLY A 268 7.28 -2.13 4.49
C GLY A 268 7.18 -2.84 3.14
N LEU A 269 5.96 -2.96 2.59
CA LEU A 269 5.74 -3.52 1.26
C LEU A 269 6.49 -2.73 0.17
N LEU A 270 6.44 -1.40 0.22
CA LEU A 270 7.13 -0.55 -0.74
C LEU A 270 8.64 -0.74 -0.68
N GLY A 271 9.23 -0.72 0.52
CA GLY A 271 10.68 -0.94 0.70
C GLY A 271 11.14 -2.28 0.15
N GLU A 272 10.35 -3.34 0.36
CA GLU A 272 10.63 -4.67 -0.21
C GLU A 272 10.53 -4.68 -1.73
N LEU A 273 9.48 -4.07 -2.32
CA LEU A 273 9.29 -3.99 -3.76
C LEU A 273 10.40 -3.19 -4.44
N MET A 274 10.87 -2.10 -3.83
CA MET A 274 11.91 -1.23 -4.39
C MET A 274 13.25 -1.93 -4.58
N THR A 275 13.54 -2.99 -3.82
CA THR A 275 14.69 -3.89 -4.07
C THR A 275 14.70 -4.44 -5.50
N PHE A 276 13.52 -4.61 -6.10
CA PHE A 276 13.37 -5.19 -7.45
C PHE A 276 13.02 -4.14 -8.52
N THR A 277 12.34 -3.04 -8.13
CA THR A 277 11.77 -2.07 -9.07
C THR A 277 12.61 -0.81 -9.24
N GLU A 278 13.51 -0.50 -8.28
CA GLU A 278 14.38 0.67 -8.35
C GLU A 278 15.80 0.32 -8.81
N PRO A 279 16.43 1.16 -9.63
CA PRO A 279 17.82 0.96 -10.05
C PRO A 279 18.80 0.95 -8.87
N SER A 280 18.56 1.79 -7.85
CA SER A 280 19.36 1.87 -6.63
C SER A 280 19.15 0.66 -5.71
N ARG A 281 18.05 -0.08 -5.86
CA ARG A 281 17.57 -1.15 -4.96
C ARG A 281 17.36 -0.70 -3.52
N LEU A 282 17.26 0.60 -3.30
CA LEU A 282 17.03 1.20 -1.99
C LEU A 282 15.64 1.85 -1.95
N PRO A 283 15.00 1.89 -0.77
CA PRO A 283 13.73 2.57 -0.62
C PRO A 283 13.89 4.09 -0.84
N CYS A 284 12.87 4.72 -1.44
CA CYS A 284 12.80 6.17 -1.49
C CYS A 284 12.54 6.76 -0.10
N PRO A 285 12.94 8.02 0.16
CA PRO A 285 12.51 8.74 1.35
C PRO A 285 10.98 8.84 1.37
N LEU A 286 10.38 8.46 2.49
CA LEU A 286 8.94 8.62 2.74
C LEU A 286 8.72 9.74 3.76
N ASP A 287 7.58 10.43 3.66
CA ASP A 287 7.14 11.34 4.70
C ASP A 287 6.93 10.56 6.01
N VAL A 288 7.31 11.19 7.12
CA VAL A 288 7.07 10.61 8.44
C VAL A 288 5.56 10.58 8.69
N TYR A 289 5.08 9.52 9.33
CA TYR A 289 3.68 9.43 9.73
C TYR A 289 3.28 10.60 10.62
N ASP A 290 2.25 11.33 10.21
CA ASP A 290 1.65 12.43 10.96
C ASP A 290 0.15 12.18 11.13
N HIS A 291 -0.26 11.86 12.37
CA HIS A 291 -1.66 11.57 12.68
C HIS A 291 -2.57 12.82 12.60
N HIS A 292 -1.99 14.01 12.68
CA HIS A 292 -2.72 15.27 12.48
C HIS A 292 -2.99 15.58 11.00
N ASP A 293 -2.18 15.02 10.08
CA ASP A 293 -2.34 15.21 8.63
C ASP A 293 -2.16 13.89 7.87
N LEU A 294 -3.17 13.04 7.97
CA LEU A 294 -3.18 11.76 7.25
C LEU A 294 -3.23 11.95 5.73
N THR A 295 -3.81 13.04 5.24
CA THR A 295 -3.83 13.37 3.80
C THR A 295 -2.42 13.51 3.27
N LYS A 296 -1.57 14.29 3.94
CA LYS A 296 -0.16 14.45 3.60
C LYS A 296 0.61 13.14 3.75
N THR A 297 0.42 12.45 4.88
CA THR A 297 1.07 11.16 5.19
C THR A 297 0.92 10.13 4.08
N PHE A 298 -0.29 9.99 3.54
CA PHE A 298 -0.56 8.99 2.51
C PHE A 298 -0.39 9.51 1.07
N LYS A 299 -0.20 10.81 0.87
CA LYS A 299 -0.16 11.45 -0.46
C LYS A 299 0.95 10.89 -1.35
N THR A 300 2.13 10.69 -0.81
CA THR A 300 3.30 10.16 -1.53
C THR A 300 3.34 8.64 -1.51
N LEU A 301 3.01 8.02 -0.39
CA LEU A 301 3.10 6.57 -0.19
C LEU A 301 2.17 5.79 -1.13
N LEU A 302 0.90 6.21 -1.26
CA LEU A 302 -0.08 5.44 -2.03
C LEU A 302 0.27 5.32 -3.53
N PRO A 303 0.65 6.39 -4.25
CA PRO A 303 1.06 6.31 -5.66
C PRO A 303 2.32 5.46 -5.85
N GLU A 304 3.30 5.56 -4.94
CA GLU A 304 4.55 4.82 -5.04
C GLU A 304 4.33 3.31 -4.86
N VAL A 305 3.51 2.90 -3.89
CA VAL A 305 3.13 1.48 -3.74
C VAL A 305 2.42 0.97 -4.99
N LYS A 306 1.50 1.75 -5.55
CA LYS A 306 0.79 1.39 -6.78
C LYS A 306 1.76 1.26 -7.96
N ARG A 307 2.66 2.21 -8.15
CA ARG A 307 3.70 2.17 -9.18
C ARG A 307 4.56 0.91 -9.04
N ALA A 308 5.10 0.63 -7.84
CA ALA A 308 5.96 -0.50 -7.60
C ALA A 308 5.23 -1.86 -7.80
N LEU A 309 3.96 -1.97 -7.42
CA LEU A 309 3.16 -3.17 -7.67
C LEU A 309 2.87 -3.39 -9.15
N HIS A 310 2.78 -2.35 -9.97
CA HIS A 310 2.52 -2.48 -11.41
C HIS A 310 3.78 -2.58 -12.26
N THR A 311 4.97 -2.36 -11.67
CA THR A 311 6.23 -2.49 -12.42
C THR A 311 6.45 -3.96 -12.81
N VAL A 312 6.57 -4.20 -14.12
CA VAL A 312 6.83 -5.54 -14.67
C VAL A 312 8.33 -5.85 -14.54
N LEU A 313 8.65 -6.97 -13.92
CA LEU A 313 10.02 -7.52 -13.93
C LEU A 313 10.23 -8.22 -15.26
N SER A 314 11.06 -7.68 -16.11
CA SER A 314 11.50 -8.36 -17.32
C SER A 314 12.54 -9.42 -16.94
N PRO A 315 12.34 -10.71 -17.31
CA PRO A 315 13.34 -11.74 -17.08
C PRO A 315 14.67 -11.34 -17.72
N ARG A 316 15.77 -11.51 -17.00
CA ARG A 316 17.11 -11.22 -17.55
C ARG A 316 17.53 -12.21 -18.61
N ALA A 317 17.02 -13.42 -18.57
CA ALA A 317 17.24 -14.44 -19.58
C ALA A 317 15.89 -14.96 -20.08
N VAL A 318 15.71 -14.95 -21.40
CA VAL A 318 14.52 -15.42 -22.09
C VAL A 318 14.85 -16.72 -22.78
N ASN A 319 14.13 -17.80 -22.45
CA ASN A 319 14.25 -19.06 -23.20
C ASN A 319 13.53 -18.95 -24.53
N LEU A 320 14.21 -19.25 -25.61
CA LEU A 320 13.68 -19.31 -26.98
C LEU A 320 13.49 -20.79 -27.36
N PRO A 321 12.25 -21.32 -27.31
CA PRO A 321 12.01 -22.74 -27.51
C PRO A 321 12.48 -23.21 -28.90
N LEU A 322 13.36 -24.22 -28.95
CA LEU A 322 13.83 -24.83 -30.20
C LEU A 322 12.88 -25.96 -30.60
N HIS A 323 12.33 -25.86 -31.78
CA HIS A 323 11.46 -26.88 -32.39
C HIS A 323 12.18 -27.58 -33.54
N LEU A 324 12.26 -28.92 -33.50
CA LEU A 324 12.85 -29.69 -34.58
C LEU A 324 11.84 -29.88 -35.73
N ARG A 325 12.19 -29.39 -36.93
CA ARG A 325 11.41 -29.58 -38.17
C ARG A 325 12.35 -29.98 -39.31
N ASP A 326 12.11 -31.13 -39.94
CA ASP A 326 12.89 -31.64 -41.07
C ASP A 326 14.42 -31.67 -40.82
N GLY A 327 14.85 -32.04 -39.62
CA GLY A 327 16.28 -32.10 -39.25
C GLY A 327 16.92 -30.74 -38.94
N ILE A 328 16.13 -29.67 -38.84
CA ILE A 328 16.55 -28.31 -38.51
C ILE A 328 15.82 -27.87 -37.24
N TRP A 329 16.57 -27.39 -36.25
CA TRP A 329 16.03 -26.76 -35.06
C TRP A 329 15.72 -25.29 -35.33
N GLN A 330 14.52 -24.82 -34.98
CA GLN A 330 14.07 -23.46 -35.23
C GLN A 330 13.50 -22.86 -33.98
N ALA A 331 13.77 -21.57 -33.77
CA ALA A 331 13.09 -20.73 -32.75
C ALA A 331 12.71 -19.40 -33.34
N ASP A 332 11.47 -18.97 -33.07
CA ASP A 332 10.95 -17.68 -33.47
C ASP A 332 11.30 -16.63 -32.39
N ILE A 333 11.73 -15.45 -32.81
CA ILE A 333 12.11 -14.36 -31.93
C ILE A 333 11.09 -13.22 -32.12
N HIS A 334 10.05 -13.21 -31.28
CA HIS A 334 8.97 -12.24 -31.37
C HIS A 334 9.35 -10.84 -30.83
N ASP A 335 10.31 -10.79 -29.93
CA ASP A 335 10.79 -9.54 -29.32
C ASP A 335 12.04 -9.06 -30.07
N THR A 336 11.85 -8.06 -30.93
CA THR A 336 12.91 -7.48 -31.75
C THR A 336 13.98 -6.75 -30.94
N GLU A 337 13.67 -6.29 -29.72
CA GLU A 337 14.62 -5.64 -28.81
C GLU A 337 15.73 -6.63 -28.39
N LEU A 338 15.40 -7.91 -28.23
CA LEU A 338 16.37 -8.97 -27.91
C LEU A 338 17.44 -9.09 -29.01
N LEU A 339 17.06 -8.97 -30.28
CA LEU A 339 17.99 -9.06 -31.38
C LEU A 339 19.05 -7.94 -31.37
N GLN A 340 18.70 -6.77 -30.85
CA GLN A 340 19.58 -5.62 -30.75
C GLN A 340 20.48 -5.65 -29.51
N SER A 341 19.89 -5.88 -28.34
CA SER A 341 20.52 -5.65 -27.04
C SER A 341 20.98 -6.93 -26.32
N ALA A 342 20.30 -8.09 -26.55
CA ALA A 342 20.57 -9.30 -25.79
C ALA A 342 21.80 -10.06 -26.29
N THR A 343 22.49 -10.76 -25.39
CA THR A 343 23.51 -11.79 -25.73
C THR A 343 22.81 -13.13 -25.91
N PHE A 344 23.05 -13.80 -27.04
CA PHE A 344 22.44 -15.09 -27.32
C PHE A 344 23.40 -16.24 -26.91
N VAL A 345 22.89 -17.16 -26.12
CA VAL A 345 23.66 -18.31 -25.62
C VAL A 345 22.90 -19.61 -25.89
N LEU A 346 23.57 -20.54 -26.51
CA LEU A 346 23.10 -21.90 -26.75
C LEU A 346 23.67 -22.83 -25.67
N ALA A 347 22.83 -23.46 -24.90
CA ALA A 347 23.19 -24.50 -23.95
C ALA A 347 22.97 -25.86 -24.60
N VAL A 348 23.99 -26.72 -24.59
CA VAL A 348 24.01 -28.00 -25.28
C VAL A 348 24.45 -29.12 -24.34
N ALA A 349 23.66 -30.17 -24.26
CA ALA A 349 24.00 -31.41 -23.55
C ALA A 349 23.88 -32.59 -24.48
N ALA A 350 24.78 -33.56 -24.38
CA ALA A 350 24.73 -34.84 -25.05
C ALA A 350 25.42 -35.91 -24.18
N ASN A 351 25.15 -37.16 -24.44
CA ASN A 351 25.80 -38.27 -23.72
C ASN A 351 27.26 -38.46 -24.20
N MET A 352 28.07 -37.41 -23.96
CA MET A 352 29.48 -37.31 -24.36
C MET A 352 30.28 -36.52 -23.33
N LEU A 353 31.61 -36.60 -23.39
CA LEU A 353 32.47 -35.77 -22.54
C LEU A 353 32.33 -34.27 -22.90
N VAL A 354 32.27 -33.40 -21.91
CA VAL A 354 32.11 -31.94 -22.06
C VAL A 354 33.13 -31.35 -23.05
N ASP A 355 34.40 -31.73 -22.94
CA ASP A 355 35.48 -31.28 -23.84
C ASP A 355 35.25 -31.70 -25.30
N GLN A 356 34.63 -32.85 -25.52
CA GLN A 356 34.28 -33.31 -26.86
C GLN A 356 33.12 -32.51 -27.43
N ILE A 357 32.11 -32.27 -26.63
CA ILE A 357 30.99 -31.41 -27.05
C ILE A 357 31.50 -30.01 -27.43
N GLN A 358 32.37 -29.40 -26.62
CA GLN A 358 32.89 -28.06 -26.89
C GLN A 358 33.66 -27.96 -28.21
N ARG A 359 34.45 -28.97 -28.57
CA ARG A 359 35.21 -28.96 -29.81
C ARG A 359 34.41 -29.38 -31.02
N GLN A 360 33.62 -30.45 -30.91
CA GLN A 360 32.92 -31.03 -32.07
C GLN A 360 31.68 -30.24 -32.43
N PHE A 361 30.95 -29.69 -31.44
CA PHE A 361 29.69 -28.97 -31.68
C PHE A 361 29.92 -27.70 -32.51
N ILE A 362 30.98 -26.94 -32.25
CA ILE A 362 31.33 -25.72 -33.02
C ILE A 362 31.60 -26.07 -34.49
N GLN A 363 32.27 -27.20 -34.76
CA GLN A 363 32.63 -27.60 -36.13
C GLN A 363 31.46 -28.21 -36.90
N GLN A 364 30.56 -28.89 -36.20
CA GLN A 364 29.48 -29.68 -36.77
C GLN A 364 28.10 -29.01 -36.73
N SER A 365 28.03 -27.83 -36.18
CA SER A 365 26.80 -27.03 -36.15
C SER A 365 26.85 -25.84 -37.10
N LYS A 366 25.70 -25.47 -37.64
CA LYS A 366 25.51 -24.28 -38.46
C LYS A 366 24.29 -23.53 -37.98
N ILE A 367 24.40 -22.21 -37.83
CA ILE A 367 23.34 -21.35 -37.37
C ILE A 367 23.12 -20.21 -38.38
N SER A 368 21.86 -19.99 -38.76
CA SER A 368 21.48 -18.91 -39.71
C SER A 368 19.98 -18.62 -39.63
N SER A 369 19.45 -17.85 -40.55
CA SER A 369 18.01 -17.72 -40.75
C SER A 369 17.36 -19.00 -41.29
N PRO A 370 16.09 -19.27 -41.02
CA PRO A 370 15.38 -20.46 -41.55
C PRO A 370 15.39 -20.56 -43.06
N GLU A 371 15.42 -19.45 -43.78
CA GLU A 371 15.43 -19.39 -45.24
C GLU A 371 16.79 -19.86 -45.82
N LYS A 372 17.90 -19.53 -45.16
CA LYS A 372 19.24 -19.75 -45.69
C LYS A 372 19.92 -21.00 -45.17
N ILE A 373 19.49 -21.57 -44.06
CA ILE A 373 20.18 -22.69 -43.40
C ILE A 373 20.34 -23.89 -44.30
N ARG A 374 19.35 -24.26 -45.11
CA ARG A 374 19.40 -25.43 -46.02
C ARG A 374 20.45 -25.23 -47.10
N ASN A 375 20.53 -24.05 -47.69
CA ASN A 375 21.53 -23.72 -48.70
C ASN A 375 22.96 -23.71 -48.09
N MET A 376 23.09 -23.13 -46.90
CA MET A 376 24.39 -23.09 -46.20
C MET A 376 24.92 -24.46 -45.81
N VAL A 377 24.03 -25.39 -45.48
CA VAL A 377 24.40 -26.79 -45.20
C VAL A 377 24.88 -27.48 -46.48
N SER A 378 24.15 -27.29 -47.61
CA SER A 378 24.49 -27.96 -48.88
C SER A 378 25.80 -27.45 -49.51
N VAL A 379 26.11 -26.16 -49.41
CA VAL A 379 27.30 -25.51 -49.98
C VAL A 379 28.43 -25.35 -48.99
N GLN A 380 28.25 -25.83 -47.74
CA GLN A 380 29.24 -25.80 -46.63
C GLN A 380 29.73 -24.39 -46.26
N ILE A 381 28.89 -23.35 -46.44
CA ILE A 381 29.19 -21.98 -46.02
C ILE A 381 29.14 -21.87 -44.49
N PRO A 382 30.08 -21.14 -43.85
CA PRO A 382 30.02 -20.89 -42.40
C PRO A 382 28.79 -20.06 -41.99
N GLY A 383 28.14 -20.48 -40.91
CA GLY A 383 27.02 -19.75 -40.30
C GLY A 383 27.48 -18.74 -39.25
N ILE A 384 26.57 -18.35 -38.37
CA ILE A 384 26.89 -17.53 -37.21
C ILE A 384 27.89 -18.29 -36.33
N PRO A 385 29.07 -17.68 -36.03
CA PRO A 385 30.09 -18.34 -35.23
C PRO A 385 29.64 -18.57 -33.79
N LEU A 386 30.06 -19.72 -33.23
CA LEU A 386 29.87 -20.07 -31.83
C LEU A 386 31.16 -19.91 -31.05
N ARG A 387 31.12 -19.31 -29.89
CA ARG A 387 32.24 -19.22 -28.96
C ARG A 387 31.92 -20.03 -27.69
N ALA A 388 32.70 -21.06 -27.39
CA ALA A 388 32.55 -21.83 -26.17
C ALA A 388 32.79 -20.94 -24.93
N LEU A 389 31.90 -21.01 -23.95
CA LEU A 389 32.04 -20.35 -22.67
C LEU A 389 32.56 -21.33 -21.65
N MET A 390 33.64 -20.97 -20.95
CA MET A 390 34.26 -21.81 -19.91
C MET A 390 33.38 -21.93 -18.66
N VAL A 391 32.53 -20.92 -18.42
CA VAL A 391 31.63 -20.86 -17.27
C VAL A 391 30.24 -20.47 -17.77
N ALA A 392 29.22 -21.12 -17.24
CA ALA A 392 27.83 -20.75 -17.52
C ALA A 392 27.57 -19.29 -17.13
N PRO A 393 26.91 -18.48 -17.98
CA PRO A 393 26.46 -17.16 -17.60
C PRO A 393 25.57 -17.20 -16.35
N ARG A 394 25.80 -16.30 -15.40
CA ARG A 394 25.09 -16.28 -14.11
C ARG A 394 23.58 -16.12 -14.25
N GLN A 395 23.11 -15.58 -15.38
CA GLN A 395 21.71 -15.36 -15.68
C GLN A 395 20.99 -16.63 -16.19
N LEU A 396 21.74 -17.66 -16.58
CA LEU A 396 21.18 -18.91 -17.06
C LEU A 396 21.07 -19.96 -15.95
N PRO A 397 20.07 -20.85 -16.04
CA PRO A 397 19.98 -21.98 -15.14
C PRO A 397 21.25 -22.86 -15.31
N TYR A 398 21.92 -23.16 -14.19
CA TYR A 398 23.03 -24.09 -14.21
C TYR A 398 22.51 -25.52 -14.27
N HIS A 399 22.79 -26.21 -15.38
CA HIS A 399 22.53 -27.62 -15.51
C HIS A 399 23.86 -28.38 -15.57
N SER A 400 24.02 -29.34 -14.70
CA SER A 400 25.17 -30.28 -14.74
C SER A 400 25.17 -31.01 -16.08
N GLY A 401 26.31 -30.99 -16.80
CA GLY A 401 26.46 -31.65 -18.09
C GLY A 401 26.16 -30.80 -19.32
N PHE A 402 25.77 -29.55 -19.18
CA PHE A 402 25.63 -28.66 -20.32
C PHE A 402 26.91 -27.88 -20.62
N SER A 403 27.22 -27.76 -21.93
CA SER A 403 28.21 -26.83 -22.49
C SER A 403 27.48 -25.58 -23.01
N TYR A 404 28.07 -24.40 -22.80
CA TYR A 404 27.47 -23.15 -23.19
C TYR A 404 28.26 -22.48 -24.32
N PHE A 405 27.55 -21.98 -25.32
CA PHE A 405 28.12 -21.34 -26.50
C PHE A 405 27.44 -19.97 -26.72
N GLU A 406 28.24 -18.94 -26.84
CA GLU A 406 27.77 -17.61 -27.21
C GLU A 406 27.73 -17.47 -28.74
N LEU A 407 26.66 -16.89 -29.27
CA LEU A 407 26.52 -16.57 -30.69
C LEU A 407 27.21 -15.23 -31.01
N ASP A 408 28.11 -15.23 -32.01
CA ASP A 408 28.80 -14.02 -32.44
C ASP A 408 27.85 -13.12 -33.27
N LYS A 409 27.63 -11.91 -32.81
CA LYS A 409 26.72 -10.93 -33.42
C LYS A 409 27.38 -10.04 -34.48
N SER A 410 28.70 -10.18 -34.70
CA SER A 410 29.49 -9.25 -35.53
C SER A 410 29.39 -9.50 -37.04
N GLY A 411 28.82 -10.62 -37.47
CA GLY A 411 28.86 -11.05 -38.86
C GLY A 411 27.60 -10.76 -39.68
N GLN A 412 27.73 -10.80 -41.03
CA GLN A 412 26.59 -10.63 -41.94
C GLN A 412 25.50 -11.70 -41.71
N ALA A 413 25.89 -12.93 -41.35
CA ALA A 413 24.96 -14.03 -41.05
C ALA A 413 24.03 -13.69 -39.87
N TRP A 414 24.54 -12.98 -38.85
CA TRP A 414 23.73 -12.47 -37.76
C TRP A 414 22.73 -11.41 -38.24
N THR A 415 23.18 -10.41 -39.02
CA THR A 415 22.30 -9.33 -39.52
C THR A 415 21.14 -9.89 -40.34
N GLU A 416 21.41 -10.89 -41.18
CA GLU A 416 20.40 -11.56 -41.99
C GLU A 416 19.42 -12.39 -41.16
N MET A 417 19.89 -13.07 -40.10
CA MET A 417 19.07 -13.81 -39.16
C MET A 417 18.20 -12.86 -38.35
N ALA A 418 18.78 -11.75 -37.88
CA ALA A 418 18.05 -10.74 -37.13
C ALA A 418 16.91 -10.08 -37.96
N ALA A 419 17.17 -9.86 -39.28
CA ALA A 419 16.13 -9.37 -40.17
C ALA A 419 14.98 -10.36 -40.41
N ALA A 420 15.30 -11.68 -40.37
CA ALA A 420 14.29 -12.74 -40.50
C ALA A 420 13.47 -12.98 -39.22
N GLY A 421 13.88 -12.44 -38.05
CA GLY A 421 13.17 -12.61 -36.77
C GLY A 421 13.11 -14.05 -36.27
N ALA A 422 13.90 -14.96 -36.79
CA ALA A 422 13.94 -16.38 -36.42
C ALA A 422 15.32 -16.95 -36.60
N VAL A 423 15.73 -17.87 -35.73
CA VAL A 423 16.98 -18.60 -35.79
C VAL A 423 16.72 -20.03 -36.21
N ALA A 424 17.60 -20.55 -37.08
CA ALA A 424 17.65 -21.95 -37.48
C ALA A 424 19.04 -22.54 -37.21
N LEU A 425 19.05 -23.75 -36.66
CA LEU A 425 20.25 -24.49 -36.29
C LEU A 425 20.24 -25.89 -36.95
N HIS A 426 21.34 -26.28 -37.60
CA HIS A 426 21.57 -27.61 -38.10
C HIS A 426 22.79 -28.22 -37.42
N VAL A 427 22.69 -29.48 -37.00
CA VAL A 427 23.77 -30.25 -36.38
C VAL A 427 24.02 -31.48 -37.26
N SER A 428 25.22 -31.57 -37.85
CA SER A 428 25.59 -32.64 -38.79
C SER A 428 26.29 -33.84 -38.17
N GLY A 429 26.67 -33.78 -36.90
CA GLY A 429 27.35 -34.86 -36.21
C GLY A 429 26.41 -35.80 -35.44
N SER A 430 26.99 -36.90 -34.93
CA SER A 430 26.29 -37.79 -34.00
C SER A 430 26.46 -37.29 -32.56
N PHE A 431 25.39 -36.79 -31.97
CA PHE A 431 25.32 -36.36 -30.56
C PHE A 431 24.22 -37.17 -29.88
N PRO A 432 24.58 -38.31 -29.21
CA PRO A 432 23.58 -39.12 -28.51
C PRO A 432 22.85 -38.33 -27.45
N ASP A 433 21.52 -38.44 -27.40
CA ASP A 433 20.63 -37.74 -26.43
C ASP A 433 20.80 -36.22 -26.46
N LEU A 434 20.96 -35.64 -27.67
CA LEU A 434 21.15 -34.20 -27.85
C LEU A 434 19.99 -33.40 -27.28
N ASN A 435 20.28 -32.55 -26.31
CA ASN A 435 19.38 -31.58 -25.73
C ASN A 435 19.94 -30.17 -25.89
N MET A 436 19.16 -29.27 -26.48
CA MET A 436 19.61 -27.91 -26.76
C MET A 436 18.58 -26.89 -26.26
N GLN A 437 19.05 -25.81 -25.66
CA GLN A 437 18.25 -24.69 -25.22
C GLN A 437 18.88 -23.39 -25.71
N LEU A 438 18.09 -22.54 -26.38
CA LEU A 438 18.54 -21.24 -26.81
C LEU A 438 18.03 -20.16 -25.84
N TRP A 439 18.95 -19.33 -25.41
CA TRP A 439 18.66 -18.27 -24.44
C TRP A 439 19.08 -16.90 -24.96
N ALA A 440 18.26 -15.88 -24.75
CA ALA A 440 18.62 -14.49 -24.95
C ALA A 440 18.78 -13.82 -23.58
N ILE A 441 19.96 -13.30 -23.28
CA ILE A 441 20.31 -12.64 -22.02
C ILE A 441 20.26 -11.13 -22.25
N ARG A 442 19.35 -10.45 -21.59
CA ARG A 442 19.28 -8.99 -21.62
C ARG A 442 20.49 -8.38 -20.90
N GLY A 443 21.09 -7.35 -21.50
CA GLY A 443 22.25 -6.64 -20.99
C GLY A 443 21.98 -5.83 -19.71
#